data_01430d196a699404a35ccc0e042b75c0
#
_entry.id   01430d196a699404a35ccc0e042b75c0
#
_cell.length_a   1.000
_cell.length_b   1.000
_cell.length_c   1.000
_cell.angle_alpha   90.00
_cell.angle_beta   90.00
_cell.angle_gamma   90.00
#
_symmetry.space_group_name_H-M   'P 1'
#
loop_
_entity.id
_entity.type
_entity.pdbx_description
1 polymer ?
#
loop_
_entity_poly.entity_id
_entity_poly.type
_entity_poly.pdbx_seq_one_letter_code
_entity_poly.pdbx_strand_id
1 'polypeptide(L)'
;MKGTMKRTLKSVLTLSALATVVIAPVLLSAGSASAKPAGTDANYIGAGVAAGVTNGGQDGDAATFGGNIQGRITTDKAPVSVRGSVLFSDETSAIIPMVSYDVPVTNNANLYVGAGYSFVEENGKPTPLGNQDAPVVSVGAEAQIGQNIVVYGDTKVGIDAYQNSPNTAVSVQAGAGFRF
;
A
#
# COMPACT_ATOMS: atom_id res chain seq x y z
N MET A 1 19.07 18.43 22.86
CA MET A 1 18.28 17.20 22.63
C MET A 1 16.75 17.35 22.75
N LYS A 2 16.16 18.55 22.79
CA LYS A 2 14.68 18.76 22.90
C LYS A 2 13.95 19.02 21.57
N GLY A 3 14.69 19.17 20.46
CA GLY A 3 14.09 19.52 19.16
C GLY A 3 13.63 18.33 18.30
N THR A 4 14.32 17.21 18.38
CA THR A 4 14.11 16.05 17.51
C THR A 4 12.81 15.30 17.85
N MET A 5 12.48 15.19 19.13
CA MET A 5 11.27 14.49 19.58
C MET A 5 9.95 15.18 19.16
N LYS A 6 9.95 16.51 19.03
CA LYS A 6 8.75 17.27 18.60
C LYS A 6 8.45 17.13 17.09
N ARG A 7 9.47 16.90 16.27
CA ARG A 7 9.29 16.70 14.82
C ARG A 7 8.74 15.32 14.49
N THR A 8 9.24 14.27 15.16
CA THR A 8 8.75 12.90 15.01
C THR A 8 7.28 12.78 15.43
N LEU A 9 6.89 13.45 16.52
CA LEU A 9 5.51 13.40 17.00
C LEU A 9 4.51 14.09 16.03
N LYS A 10 4.94 15.17 15.36
CA LYS A 10 4.11 15.85 14.34
C LYS A 10 3.91 15.01 13.09
N SER A 11 4.94 14.27 12.63
CA SER A 11 4.85 13.38 11.46
C SER A 11 3.93 12.18 11.73
N VAL A 12 3.99 11.60 12.93
CA VAL A 12 3.11 10.49 13.32
C VAL A 12 1.65 10.95 13.43
N LEU A 13 1.40 12.17 13.94
CA LEU A 13 0.04 12.71 14.03
C LEU A 13 -0.58 13.02 12.65
N THR A 14 0.22 13.47 11.69
CA THR A 14 -0.27 13.77 10.34
C THR A 14 -0.61 12.49 9.57
N LEU A 15 0.18 11.42 9.75
CA LEU A 15 -0.10 10.12 9.14
C LEU A 15 -1.37 9.48 9.72
N SER A 16 -1.60 9.61 11.04
CA SER A 16 -2.80 9.12 11.70
C SER A 16 -4.08 9.81 11.19
N ALA A 17 -4.00 11.10 10.87
CA ALA A 17 -5.14 11.87 10.35
C ALA A 17 -5.53 11.47 8.92
N LEU A 18 -4.56 11.14 8.06
CA LEU A 18 -4.83 10.70 6.68
C LEU A 18 -5.45 9.28 6.65
N ALA A 19 -4.98 8.37 7.51
CA ALA A 19 -5.53 7.03 7.63
C ALA A 19 -6.98 7.04 8.13
N THR A 20 -7.32 7.97 9.04
CA THR A 20 -8.65 8.07 9.63
C THR A 20 -9.71 8.58 8.62
N VAL A 21 -9.33 9.42 7.68
CA VAL A 21 -10.25 9.98 6.67
C VAL A 21 -10.68 8.94 5.63
N VAL A 22 -9.85 7.96 5.32
CA VAL A 22 -10.16 6.91 4.33
C VAL A 22 -10.99 5.78 4.93
N ILE A 23 -10.85 5.50 6.22
CA ILE A 23 -11.50 4.36 6.90
C ILE A 23 -12.83 4.76 7.57
N ALA A 24 -12.96 6.01 8.01
CA ALA A 24 -14.14 6.47 8.75
C ALA A 24 -15.50 6.31 8.03
N PRO A 25 -15.64 6.57 6.72
CA PRO A 25 -16.94 6.40 6.05
C PRO A 25 -17.36 4.93 5.88
N VAL A 26 -16.41 3.98 5.91
CA VAL A 26 -16.71 2.55 5.73
C VAL A 26 -17.21 1.90 7.02
N LEU A 27 -16.73 2.36 8.18
CA LEU A 27 -17.14 1.83 9.47
C LEU A 27 -18.52 2.35 9.94
N LEU A 28 -18.96 3.51 9.43
CA LEU A 28 -20.24 4.11 9.82
C LEU A 28 -21.47 3.51 9.11
N SER A 29 -21.26 2.71 8.06
CA SER A 29 -22.35 2.01 7.36
C SER A 29 -22.65 0.60 7.89
N ALA A 30 -21.97 0.14 8.93
CA ALA A 30 -22.14 -1.19 9.52
C ALA A 30 -23.33 -1.34 10.48
N GLY A 31 -24.34 -0.47 10.39
CA GLY A 31 -25.51 -0.44 11.26
C GLY A 31 -26.79 -0.97 10.62
N SER A 32 -26.86 -2.23 10.24
CA SER A 32 -28.09 -2.98 10.00
C SER A 32 -27.75 -4.47 10.06
N ALA A 33 -28.64 -5.30 10.60
CA ALA A 33 -28.52 -6.77 10.65
C ALA A 33 -28.51 -7.34 9.22
N SER A 34 -27.41 -7.14 8.51
CA SER A 34 -27.12 -7.69 7.20
C SER A 34 -26.25 -8.94 7.38
N ALA A 35 -26.43 -9.93 6.52
CA ALA A 35 -25.52 -11.07 6.47
C ALA A 35 -24.08 -10.57 6.41
N LYS A 36 -23.15 -11.24 7.13
CA LYS A 36 -21.72 -10.84 7.14
C LYS A 36 -21.22 -10.80 5.69
N PRO A 37 -20.61 -9.68 5.25
CA PRO A 37 -20.09 -9.59 3.90
C PRO A 37 -19.10 -10.72 3.60
N ALA A 38 -19.18 -11.31 2.42
CA ALA A 38 -18.29 -12.40 2.01
C ALA A 38 -16.92 -11.86 1.55
N GLY A 39 -16.87 -10.62 1.06
CA GLY A 39 -15.68 -10.06 0.45
C GLY A 39 -15.42 -10.58 -0.97
N THR A 40 -14.25 -10.31 -1.49
CA THR A 40 -13.73 -10.96 -2.69
C THR A 40 -12.64 -11.97 -2.34
N ASP A 41 -12.77 -13.19 -2.86
CA ASP A 41 -11.79 -14.27 -2.80
C ASP A 41 -10.88 -14.31 -4.05
N ALA A 42 -10.93 -13.26 -4.88
CA ALA A 42 -10.22 -13.22 -6.14
C ALA A 42 -8.69 -13.32 -5.97
N ASN A 43 -8.10 -14.35 -6.57
CA ASN A 43 -6.69 -14.32 -6.93
C ASN A 43 -6.56 -13.48 -8.18
N TYR A 44 -5.58 -12.57 -8.23
CA TYR A 44 -5.43 -11.72 -9.41
C TYR A 44 -3.97 -11.28 -9.64
N ILE A 45 -3.71 -10.88 -10.86
CA ILE A 45 -2.54 -10.09 -11.24
C ILE A 45 -3.02 -8.83 -11.94
N GLY A 46 -2.43 -7.70 -11.62
CA GLY A 46 -2.85 -6.41 -12.15
C GLY A 46 -1.70 -5.46 -12.36
N ALA A 47 -2.00 -4.37 -13.04
CA ALA A 47 -1.08 -3.28 -13.28
C ALA A 47 -1.77 -1.93 -13.02
N GLY A 48 -0.99 -0.92 -12.74
CA GLY A 48 -1.50 0.40 -12.41
C GLY A 48 -0.42 1.45 -12.33
N VAL A 49 -0.76 2.54 -11.67
CA VAL A 49 0.14 3.67 -11.42
C VAL A 49 0.53 3.72 -9.95
N ALA A 50 1.71 4.26 -9.68
CA ALA A 50 2.23 4.49 -8.34
C ALA A 50 2.82 5.90 -8.26
N ALA A 51 2.57 6.59 -7.17
CA ALA A 51 3.12 7.91 -6.91
C ALA A 51 3.68 7.96 -5.49
N GLY A 52 4.97 8.27 -5.37
CA GLY A 52 5.59 8.67 -4.12
C GLY A 52 5.07 10.05 -3.73
N VAL A 53 4.67 10.23 -2.47
CA VAL A 53 4.15 11.51 -1.96
C VAL A 53 5.08 12.16 -0.94
N THR A 54 6.23 11.55 -0.71
CA THR A 54 7.31 12.04 0.18
C THR A 54 8.63 12.07 -0.57
N ASN A 55 9.53 12.96 -0.19
CA ASN A 55 10.84 13.12 -0.82
C ASN A 55 12.04 12.87 0.11
N GLY A 56 11.81 12.34 1.30
CA GLY A 56 12.88 12.07 2.27
C GLY A 56 13.66 13.28 2.77
N GLY A 57 13.38 14.48 2.26
CA GLY A 57 14.14 15.70 2.55
C GLY A 57 15.46 15.79 1.78
N GLN A 58 15.62 15.00 0.73
CA GLN A 58 16.78 15.03 -0.17
C GLN A 58 16.47 15.93 -1.38
N ASP A 59 17.42 16.77 -1.79
CA ASP A 59 17.30 17.57 -3.00
C ASP A 59 17.39 16.63 -4.23
N GLY A 60 16.38 16.68 -5.09
CA GLY A 60 16.32 15.89 -6.32
C GLY A 60 15.52 14.59 -6.25
N ASP A 61 15.26 14.04 -5.07
CA ASP A 61 14.45 12.82 -4.88
C ASP A 61 13.00 13.16 -4.53
N ALA A 62 12.43 14.11 -5.25
CA ALA A 62 11.03 14.45 -5.13
C ALA A 62 10.14 13.23 -5.42
N ALA A 63 8.91 13.30 -4.95
CA ALA A 63 7.86 12.33 -5.18
C ALA A 63 7.93 11.72 -6.59
N THR A 64 8.35 10.47 -6.68
CA THR A 64 8.58 9.78 -7.95
C THR A 64 7.25 9.20 -8.43
N PHE A 65 6.90 9.50 -9.67
CA PHE A 65 5.78 8.86 -10.36
C PHE A 65 6.27 7.65 -11.14
N GLY A 66 5.49 6.58 -11.13
CA GLY A 66 5.84 5.36 -11.84
C GLY A 66 4.65 4.44 -12.02
N GLY A 67 4.94 3.20 -12.35
CA GLY A 67 3.95 2.16 -12.47
C GLY A 67 4.02 1.15 -11.33
N ASN A 68 2.99 0.32 -11.25
CA ASN A 68 3.01 -0.87 -10.41
C ASN A 68 2.49 -2.11 -11.15
N ILE A 69 3.02 -3.27 -10.76
CA ILE A 69 2.39 -4.56 -11.00
C ILE A 69 2.10 -5.15 -9.64
N GLN A 70 0.88 -5.66 -9.42
CA GLN A 70 0.47 -6.24 -8.16
C GLN A 70 -0.21 -7.58 -8.37
N GLY A 71 0.14 -8.56 -7.54
CA GLY A 71 -0.53 -9.85 -7.46
C GLY A 71 -1.04 -10.14 -6.06
N ARG A 72 -2.12 -10.92 -5.98
CA ARG A 72 -2.69 -11.46 -4.75
C ARG A 72 -3.03 -12.93 -4.91
N ILE A 73 -2.68 -13.70 -3.90
CA ILE A 73 -3.12 -15.08 -3.71
C ILE A 73 -3.75 -15.17 -2.32
N THR A 74 -5.02 -15.55 -2.26
CA THR A 74 -5.77 -15.72 -1.00
C THR A 74 -5.83 -17.19 -0.57
N THR A 75 -6.24 -17.42 0.67
CA THR A 75 -6.51 -18.75 1.20
C THR A 75 -7.94 -18.83 1.74
N ASP A 76 -8.62 -19.93 1.43
CA ASP A 76 -10.00 -20.17 1.87
C ASP A 76 -10.13 -20.44 3.39
N LYS A 77 -8.99 -20.65 4.07
CA LYS A 77 -8.98 -21.06 5.48
C LYS A 77 -8.88 -19.90 6.47
N ALA A 78 -8.42 -18.75 6.02
CA ALA A 78 -8.20 -17.58 6.87
C ALA A 78 -8.30 -16.30 6.04
N PRO A 79 -8.68 -15.17 6.65
CA PRO A 79 -8.73 -13.88 5.96
C PRO A 79 -7.32 -13.29 5.75
N VAL A 80 -6.43 -14.09 5.19
CA VAL A 80 -5.01 -13.76 4.97
C VAL A 80 -4.66 -14.01 3.51
N SER A 81 -3.94 -13.08 2.90
CA SER A 81 -3.45 -13.19 1.53
C SER A 81 -1.94 -12.97 1.47
N VAL A 82 -1.30 -13.65 0.53
CA VAL A 82 0.05 -13.31 0.09
C VAL A 82 -0.08 -12.32 -1.07
N ARG A 83 0.66 -11.24 -1.00
CA ARG A 83 0.70 -10.21 -2.04
C ARG A 83 2.13 -9.98 -2.50
N GLY A 84 2.28 -9.67 -3.77
CA GLY A 84 3.53 -9.19 -4.32
C GLY A 84 3.28 -7.91 -5.12
N SER A 85 4.11 -6.90 -4.94
CA SER A 85 4.09 -5.70 -5.76
C SER A 85 5.46 -5.44 -6.35
N VAL A 86 5.50 -4.96 -7.58
CA VAL A 86 6.68 -4.36 -8.18
C VAL A 86 6.34 -2.92 -8.49
N LEU A 87 7.06 -1.99 -7.88
CA LEU A 87 6.96 -0.55 -8.18
C LEU A 87 8.15 -0.19 -9.05
N PHE A 88 7.91 0.51 -10.12
CA PHE A 88 8.97 0.91 -11.03
C PHE A 88 8.84 2.39 -11.42
N SER A 89 9.98 3.02 -11.55
CA SER A 89 10.16 4.36 -12.11
C SER A 89 10.90 4.25 -13.45
N ASP A 90 11.36 5.36 -13.96
CA ASP A 90 12.24 5.42 -15.12
C ASP A 90 13.69 5.00 -14.83
N GLU A 91 14.09 4.93 -13.55
CA GLU A 91 15.47 4.63 -13.14
C GLU A 91 15.65 3.23 -12.56
N THR A 92 14.70 2.72 -11.78
CA THR A 92 14.84 1.45 -11.07
C THR A 92 13.49 0.88 -10.63
N SER A 93 13.52 -0.29 -10.02
CA SER A 93 12.34 -0.96 -9.47
C SER A 93 12.51 -1.36 -8.01
N ALA A 94 11.38 -1.57 -7.33
CA ALA A 94 11.32 -2.16 -6.00
C ALA A 94 10.35 -3.34 -5.98
N ILE A 95 10.81 -4.49 -5.48
CA ILE A 95 10.02 -5.71 -5.32
C ILE A 95 9.57 -5.81 -3.87
N ILE A 96 8.27 -5.97 -3.64
CA ILE A 96 7.67 -5.89 -2.30
C ILE A 96 6.79 -7.12 -2.05
N PRO A 97 7.36 -8.21 -1.55
CA PRO A 97 6.56 -9.31 -0.99
C PRO A 97 5.90 -8.88 0.32
N MET A 98 4.62 -9.24 0.48
CA MET A 98 3.81 -8.88 1.65
C MET A 98 2.85 -9.99 2.04
N VAL A 99 2.44 -9.97 3.30
CA VAL A 99 1.28 -10.70 3.81
C VAL A 99 0.25 -9.67 4.27
N SER A 100 -1.03 -9.91 3.98
CA SER A 100 -2.12 -9.03 4.39
C SER A 100 -3.21 -9.79 5.14
N TYR A 101 -3.90 -9.05 6.01
CA TYR A 101 -5.17 -9.44 6.59
C TYR A 101 -6.28 -8.71 5.86
N ASP A 102 -7.25 -9.46 5.33
CA ASP A 102 -8.32 -8.95 4.48
C ASP A 102 -9.62 -8.86 5.27
N VAL A 103 -10.26 -7.70 5.25
CA VAL A 103 -11.52 -7.43 5.94
C VAL A 103 -12.62 -7.24 4.90
N PRO A 104 -13.56 -8.18 4.79
CA PRO A 104 -14.71 -8.03 3.91
C PRO A 104 -15.57 -6.83 4.29
N VAL A 105 -15.86 -5.94 3.35
CA VAL A 105 -16.72 -4.75 3.56
C VAL A 105 -18.01 -4.81 2.75
N THR A 106 -17.97 -5.50 1.61
CA THR A 106 -19.15 -5.85 0.82
C THR A 106 -19.01 -7.28 0.32
N ASN A 107 -19.97 -7.79 -0.46
CA ASN A 107 -19.88 -9.15 -1.01
C ASN A 107 -18.80 -9.30 -2.10
N ASN A 108 -18.25 -8.22 -2.60
CA ASN A 108 -17.26 -8.21 -3.67
C ASN A 108 -16.08 -7.28 -3.39
N ALA A 109 -15.95 -6.73 -2.19
CA ALA A 109 -14.87 -5.82 -1.84
C ALA A 109 -14.29 -6.11 -0.45
N ASN A 110 -12.98 -5.94 -0.33
CA ASN A 110 -12.21 -6.02 0.90
C ASN A 110 -11.46 -4.70 1.16
N LEU A 111 -11.32 -4.37 2.43
CA LEU A 111 -10.17 -3.61 2.91
C LEU A 111 -9.07 -4.58 3.31
N TYR A 112 -7.83 -4.13 3.28
CA TYR A 112 -6.73 -4.92 3.79
C TYR A 112 -5.67 -4.06 4.49
N VAL A 113 -4.99 -4.68 5.43
CA VAL A 113 -3.75 -4.17 6.02
C VAL A 113 -2.69 -5.23 5.84
N GLY A 114 -1.52 -4.82 5.40
CA GLY A 114 -0.42 -5.73 5.10
C GLY A 114 0.91 -5.24 5.65
N ALA A 115 1.84 -6.17 5.79
CA ALA A 115 3.21 -5.90 6.12
C ALA A 115 4.14 -6.73 5.22
N GLY A 116 5.30 -6.18 4.91
CA GLY A 116 6.27 -6.82 4.04
C GLY A 116 7.60 -6.10 4.05
N TYR A 117 8.37 -6.30 3.00
CA TYR A 117 9.67 -5.69 2.84
C TYR A 117 9.89 -5.26 1.39
N SER A 118 10.43 -4.07 1.19
CA SER A 118 10.81 -3.52 -0.11
C SER A 118 12.27 -3.85 -0.37
N PHE A 119 12.53 -4.48 -1.50
CA PHE A 119 13.85 -4.72 -2.05
C PHE A 119 14.02 -3.82 -3.27
N VAL A 120 14.89 -2.83 -3.17
CA VAL A 120 15.19 -1.91 -4.28
C VAL A 120 16.30 -2.51 -5.12
N GLU A 121 16.08 -2.63 -6.43
CA GLU A 121 17.03 -3.26 -7.34
C GLU A 121 18.37 -2.49 -7.41
N GLU A 122 18.30 -1.16 -7.44
CA GLU A 122 19.48 -0.30 -7.45
C GLU A 122 19.34 0.75 -6.33
N ASN A 123 19.98 0.47 -5.19
CA ASN A 123 19.97 1.35 -4.03
C ASN A 123 20.52 2.73 -4.37
N GLY A 124 19.83 3.77 -3.92
CA GLY A 124 20.13 5.17 -4.23
C GLY A 124 19.33 5.73 -5.40
N LYS A 125 18.74 4.89 -6.25
CA LYS A 125 17.85 5.30 -7.33
C LYS A 125 16.41 5.43 -6.83
N PRO A 126 15.68 6.49 -7.21
CA PRO A 126 14.35 6.75 -6.69
C PRO A 126 13.32 5.76 -7.25
N THR A 127 12.54 5.17 -6.36
CA THR A 127 11.30 4.44 -6.66
C THR A 127 10.09 5.20 -6.08
N PRO A 128 8.85 4.86 -6.43
CA PRO A 128 7.69 5.45 -5.76
C PRO A 128 7.63 5.22 -4.23
N LEU A 129 8.45 4.32 -3.67
CA LEU A 129 8.50 4.02 -2.24
C LEU A 129 9.89 4.28 -1.60
N GLY A 130 10.64 5.23 -2.10
CA GLY A 130 11.97 5.55 -1.59
C GLY A 130 13.09 4.99 -2.47
N ASN A 131 14.32 4.96 -1.95
CA ASN A 131 15.51 4.59 -2.70
C ASN A 131 16.46 3.62 -1.97
N GLN A 132 15.95 2.91 -0.96
CA GLN A 132 16.66 1.83 -0.29
C GLN A 132 15.69 0.75 0.21
N ASP A 133 16.26 -0.39 0.55
CA ASP A 133 15.54 -1.52 1.16
C ASP A 133 14.92 -1.10 2.49
N ALA A 134 13.65 -1.47 2.71
CA ALA A 134 12.92 -1.02 3.89
C ALA A 134 11.77 -1.95 4.28
N PRO A 135 11.44 -2.05 5.58
CA PRO A 135 10.17 -2.61 6.02
C PRO A 135 9.00 -1.77 5.49
N VAL A 136 7.93 -2.45 5.08
CA VAL A 136 6.74 -1.82 4.47
C VAL A 136 5.49 -2.21 5.23
N VAL A 137 4.64 -1.22 5.49
CA VAL A 137 3.24 -1.42 5.91
C VAL A 137 2.33 -0.89 4.81
N SER A 138 1.24 -1.59 4.53
CA SER A 138 0.27 -1.20 3.50
C SER A 138 -1.14 -1.20 4.04
N VAL A 139 -1.95 -0.25 3.59
CA VAL A 139 -3.41 -0.23 3.78
C VAL A 139 -4.05 0.03 2.43
N GLY A 140 -5.03 -0.78 2.07
CA GLY A 140 -5.68 -0.68 0.78
C GLY A 140 -7.09 -1.23 0.74
N ALA A 141 -7.68 -1.07 -0.43
CA ALA A 141 -8.97 -1.62 -0.78
C ALA A 141 -8.90 -2.28 -2.15
N GLU A 142 -9.72 -3.28 -2.33
CA GLU A 142 -9.91 -3.93 -3.61
C GLU A 142 -11.36 -4.31 -3.80
N ALA A 143 -11.82 -4.27 -5.04
CA ALA A 143 -13.18 -4.66 -5.39
C ALA A 143 -13.19 -5.44 -6.70
N GLN A 144 -13.93 -6.55 -6.71
CA GLN A 144 -14.20 -7.29 -7.92
C GLN A 144 -15.35 -6.62 -8.69
N ILE A 145 -15.09 -6.32 -9.96
CA ILE A 145 -16.07 -5.75 -10.89
C ILE A 145 -16.39 -6.79 -11.96
N GLY A 146 -17.65 -7.25 -11.96
CA GLY A 146 -18.06 -8.35 -12.84
C GLY A 146 -17.38 -9.67 -12.45
N GLN A 147 -17.01 -10.49 -13.44
CA GLN A 147 -16.49 -11.83 -13.19
C GLN A 147 -14.97 -11.90 -13.12
N ASN A 148 -14.26 -11.05 -13.85
CA ASN A 148 -12.83 -11.23 -14.10
C ASN A 148 -11.96 -10.02 -13.77
N ILE A 149 -12.54 -8.88 -13.44
CA ILE A 149 -11.80 -7.64 -13.16
C ILE A 149 -11.79 -7.36 -11.67
N VAL A 150 -10.61 -7.04 -11.15
CA VAL A 150 -10.42 -6.50 -9.81
C VAL A 150 -9.81 -5.11 -9.95
N VAL A 151 -10.39 -4.12 -9.32
CA VAL A 151 -9.77 -2.81 -9.13
C VAL A 151 -9.20 -2.73 -7.74
N TYR A 152 -8.08 -2.07 -7.59
CA TYR A 152 -7.41 -1.92 -6.29
C TYR A 152 -6.80 -0.53 -6.13
N GLY A 153 -6.65 -0.12 -4.89
CA GLY A 153 -5.89 1.04 -4.51
C GLY A 153 -5.33 0.88 -3.11
N ASP A 154 -4.11 1.32 -2.91
CA ASP A 154 -3.47 1.24 -1.61
C ASP A 154 -2.47 2.37 -1.35
N THR A 155 -2.12 2.51 -0.08
CA THR A 155 -1.02 3.33 0.38
C THR A 155 0.01 2.43 1.04
N LYS A 156 1.24 2.53 0.59
CA LYS A 156 2.40 1.84 1.18
C LYS A 156 3.28 2.84 1.92
N VAL A 157 3.78 2.42 3.07
CA VAL A 157 4.64 3.20 3.97
C VAL A 157 5.93 2.42 4.18
N GLY A 158 7.02 2.89 3.61
CA GLY A 158 8.37 2.34 3.82
C GLY A 158 9.04 3.05 5.00
N ILE A 159 9.48 2.31 6.00
CA ILE A 159 10.11 2.84 7.23
C ILE A 159 11.61 2.92 6.98
N ASP A 160 12.21 4.11 7.18
CA ASP A 160 13.62 4.38 6.87
C ASP A 160 13.97 4.01 5.41
N ALA A 161 13.11 4.38 4.45
CA ALA A 161 13.22 3.97 3.05
C ALA A 161 14.07 4.92 2.19
N TYR A 162 14.77 5.88 2.79
CA TYR A 162 15.65 6.80 2.08
C TYR A 162 17.10 6.67 2.54
N GLN A 163 18.02 6.55 1.57
CA GLN A 163 19.45 6.60 1.86
C GLN A 163 19.83 7.91 2.54
N ASN A 164 20.67 7.83 3.55
CA ASN A 164 21.19 8.96 4.31
C ASN A 164 20.14 9.81 5.04
N SER A 165 18.91 9.31 5.17
CA SER A 165 17.82 10.00 5.87
C SER A 165 16.89 9.01 6.58
N PRO A 166 16.64 9.16 7.88
CA PRO A 166 15.73 8.28 8.64
C PRO A 166 14.25 8.62 8.36
N ASN A 167 13.94 9.03 7.13
CA ASN A 167 12.59 9.45 6.77
C ASN A 167 11.78 8.29 6.22
N THR A 168 10.48 8.38 6.45
CA THR A 168 9.49 7.43 5.96
C THR A 168 9.08 7.79 4.53
N ALA A 169 9.10 6.81 3.64
CA ALA A 169 8.54 6.95 2.30
C ALA A 169 7.05 6.59 2.31
N VAL A 170 6.25 7.36 1.60
CA VAL A 170 4.83 7.09 1.39
C VAL A 170 4.53 7.06 -0.10
N SER A 171 3.87 5.99 -0.55
CA SER A 171 3.44 5.82 -1.93
C SER A 171 1.95 5.52 -1.99
N VAL A 172 1.25 6.12 -2.95
CA VAL A 172 -0.15 5.85 -3.26
C VAL A 172 -0.23 5.16 -4.61
N GLN A 173 -1.07 4.13 -4.70
CA GLN A 173 -1.19 3.28 -5.87
C GLN A 173 -2.65 3.04 -6.23
N ALA A 174 -2.89 2.90 -7.53
CA ALA A 174 -4.19 2.45 -8.03
C ALA A 174 -4.00 1.65 -9.32
N GLY A 175 -4.83 0.64 -9.51
CA GLY A 175 -4.74 -0.21 -10.69
C GLY A 175 -5.95 -1.10 -10.88
N ALA A 176 -5.85 -1.91 -11.94
CA ALA A 176 -6.81 -2.94 -12.24
C ALA A 176 -6.08 -4.25 -12.59
N GLY A 177 -6.71 -5.36 -12.25
CA GLY A 177 -6.16 -6.69 -12.45
C GLY A 177 -7.18 -7.64 -13.05
N PHE A 178 -6.65 -8.76 -13.53
CA PHE A 178 -7.43 -9.87 -14.03
C PHE A 178 -7.43 -10.99 -12.99
N ARG A 179 -8.63 -11.45 -12.65
CA ARG A 179 -8.86 -12.61 -11.78
C ARG A 179 -8.58 -13.91 -12.52
N PHE A 180 -7.95 -14.86 -11.83
CA PHE A 180 -7.73 -16.23 -12.31
C PHE A 180 -8.07 -17.26 -11.24
#